data_b2da266861f0bbc56263a197005208d1
#
_entry.id   b2da266861f0bbc56263a197005208d1
#
_cell.length_a   1.000
_cell.length_b   1.000
_cell.length_c   1.000
_cell.angle_alpha   90.00
_cell.angle_beta   90.00
_cell.angle_gamma   90.00
#
_symmetry.space_group_name_H-M   'P 1'
#
loop_
_entity.id
_entity.type
_entity.pdbx_description
1 polymer ?
#
loop_
_entity_poly.entity_id
_entity_poly.type
_entity_poly.pdbx_seq_one_letter_code
_entity_poly.pdbx_strand_id
1 'polypeptide(L)'
;MMKTGRYWKDQGIVLKSINFGELDRIVTLFTRKKGKINVIAKGARKVGNRFGPALDCPAISNFMFYNGRGMPVLSQAEIVDCHREIGKKTNQWVFANYLLFAIDRCYEPEESDERIFETVLFYLDLSTKCENFYILALKFRIDLIRFLGFLPRIRSCAVCGKPFKKIPQGWSVASGGMICEKCFSSIAD
;
A
#
# COMPACT_ATOMS: atom_id res chain seq x y z
N MET A 1 25.70 12.16 2.52
CA MET A 1 24.80 12.13 3.70
C MET A 1 24.11 13.48 3.79
N MET A 2 22.89 13.61 3.26
CA MET A 2 22.11 14.85 3.43
C MET A 2 21.72 14.98 4.89
N LYS A 3 22.09 16.09 5.54
CA LYS A 3 21.58 16.46 6.87
C LYS A 3 20.07 16.68 6.70
N THR A 4 19.27 15.67 7.00
CA THR A 4 17.81 15.81 7.15
C THR A 4 17.56 16.82 8.27
N GLY A 5 16.94 17.95 7.95
CA GLY A 5 16.56 18.94 8.95
C GLY A 5 15.72 18.27 10.05
N ARG A 6 15.66 18.90 11.24
CA ARG A 6 14.90 18.38 12.39
C ARG A 6 13.41 18.14 12.06
N TYR A 7 12.88 18.89 11.08
CA TYR A 7 11.50 18.77 10.59
C TYR A 7 11.49 18.42 9.11
N TRP A 8 10.53 17.60 8.71
CA TRP A 8 10.27 17.26 7.32
C TRP A 8 8.77 17.03 7.10
N LYS A 9 8.34 17.14 5.83
CA LYS A 9 6.94 16.98 5.43
C LYS A 9 6.83 15.89 4.38
N ASP A 10 5.73 15.16 4.46
CA ASP A 10 5.34 14.20 3.43
C ASP A 10 3.83 14.01 3.41
N GLN A 11 3.29 13.63 2.28
CA GLN A 11 1.93 13.17 2.15
C GLN A 11 1.86 11.67 2.49
N GLY A 12 0.85 11.26 3.20
CA GLY A 12 0.73 9.86 3.60
C GLY A 12 -0.71 9.42 3.82
N ILE A 13 -0.87 8.12 3.92
CA ILE A 13 -2.11 7.43 4.24
C ILE A 13 -1.91 6.66 5.55
N VAL A 14 -2.88 6.72 6.44
CA VAL A 14 -2.86 5.94 7.67
C VAL A 14 -3.17 4.48 7.37
N LEU A 15 -2.20 3.59 7.60
CA LEU A 15 -2.40 2.14 7.48
C LEU A 15 -2.97 1.54 8.76
N LYS A 16 -2.45 2.00 9.91
CA LYS A 16 -2.77 1.44 11.21
C LYS A 16 -2.53 2.47 12.31
N SER A 17 -3.36 2.45 13.34
CA SER A 17 -3.21 3.28 14.53
C SER A 17 -3.44 2.43 15.78
N ILE A 18 -2.47 2.41 16.71
CA ILE A 18 -2.56 1.66 17.97
C ILE A 18 -2.33 2.60 19.16
N ASN A 19 -2.99 2.33 20.25
CA ASN A 19 -2.80 3.09 21.49
C ASN A 19 -1.41 2.81 22.07
N PHE A 20 -0.75 3.86 22.52
CA PHE A 20 0.57 3.81 23.13
C PHE A 20 0.61 4.69 24.40
N GLY A 21 0.90 4.07 25.54
CA GLY A 21 0.76 4.74 26.84
C GLY A 21 -0.66 5.25 27.09
N GLU A 22 -0.80 6.27 27.92
CA GLU A 22 -2.12 6.78 28.33
C GLU A 22 -2.76 7.69 27.27
N LEU A 23 -1.98 8.55 26.62
CA LEU A 23 -2.49 9.65 25.79
C LEU A 23 -2.01 9.64 24.35
N ASP A 24 -1.07 8.78 24.00
CA ASP A 24 -0.41 8.76 22.71
C ASP A 24 -0.94 7.63 21.81
N ARG A 25 -0.61 7.70 20.52
CA ARG A 25 -0.78 6.62 19.56
C ARG A 25 0.54 6.39 18.81
N ILE A 26 0.82 5.14 18.43
CA ILE A 26 1.75 4.81 17.37
C ILE A 26 0.91 4.66 16.09
N VAL A 27 1.30 5.39 15.06
CA VAL A 27 0.62 5.39 13.77
C VAL A 27 1.58 4.88 12.71
N THR A 28 1.15 3.85 11.99
CA THR A 28 1.84 3.36 10.80
C THR A 28 1.27 4.10 9.60
N LEU A 29 2.14 4.78 8.88
CA LEU A 29 1.81 5.53 7.67
C LEU A 29 2.49 4.90 6.47
N PHE A 30 1.83 4.93 5.32
CA PHE A 30 2.48 4.78 4.03
C PHE A 30 2.62 6.17 3.41
N THR A 31 3.84 6.65 3.28
CA THR A 31 4.13 8.00 2.80
C THR A 31 4.68 7.97 1.38
N ARG A 32 4.43 9.05 0.63
CA ARG A 32 4.80 9.16 -0.78
C ARG A 32 6.30 9.01 -1.02
N LYS A 33 7.13 9.65 -0.18
CA LYS A 33 8.59 9.73 -0.40
C LYS A 33 9.40 8.77 0.45
N LYS A 34 8.92 8.44 1.66
CA LYS A 34 9.64 7.58 2.60
C LYS A 34 9.02 6.20 2.77
N GLY A 35 7.93 5.91 2.06
CA GLY A 35 7.24 4.64 2.16
C GLY A 35 6.62 4.40 3.52
N LYS A 36 6.71 3.17 4.01
CA LYS A 36 6.10 2.76 5.27
C LYS A 36 6.93 3.21 6.47
N ILE A 37 6.32 3.99 7.35
CA ILE A 37 6.98 4.51 8.56
C ILE A 37 6.08 4.37 9.78
N ASN A 38 6.69 4.20 10.96
CA ASN A 38 6.01 4.29 12.24
C ASN A 38 6.33 5.63 12.90
N VAL A 39 5.31 6.30 13.42
CA VAL A 39 5.45 7.61 14.06
C VAL A 39 4.68 7.65 15.37
N ILE A 40 5.14 8.47 16.31
CA ILE A 40 4.44 8.72 17.57
C ILE A 40 3.58 9.98 17.41
N ALA A 41 2.27 9.84 17.62
CA ALA A 41 1.32 10.95 17.70
C ALA A 41 1.03 11.29 19.16
N LYS A 42 1.78 12.24 19.72
CA LYS A 42 1.67 12.62 21.11
C LYS A 42 0.35 13.34 21.41
N GLY A 43 -0.34 12.89 22.44
CA GLY A 43 -1.64 13.44 22.87
C GLY A 43 -2.78 13.13 21.91
N ALA A 44 -2.62 12.18 20.99
CA ALA A 44 -3.63 11.85 19.98
C ALA A 44 -4.91 11.24 20.56
N ARG A 45 -4.90 10.80 21.83
CA ARG A 45 -6.07 10.29 22.56
C ARG A 45 -6.77 11.34 23.43
N LYS A 46 -6.21 12.55 23.52
CA LYS A 46 -6.86 13.63 24.28
C LYS A 46 -8.13 14.10 23.57
N VAL A 47 -9.14 14.45 24.34
CA VAL A 47 -10.34 15.12 23.80
C VAL A 47 -9.90 16.43 23.15
N GLY A 48 -10.36 16.70 21.93
CA GLY A 48 -9.95 17.88 21.17
C GLY A 48 -8.48 17.86 20.71
N ASN A 49 -7.90 16.65 20.51
CA ASN A 49 -6.53 16.56 20.02
C ASN A 49 -6.37 17.27 18.65
N ARG A 50 -5.15 17.76 18.40
CA ARG A 50 -4.82 18.58 17.22
C ARG A 50 -4.79 17.82 15.89
N PHE A 51 -4.84 16.50 15.91
CA PHE A 51 -4.77 15.68 14.70
C PHE A 51 -6.16 15.36 14.15
N GLY A 52 -7.18 15.32 15.04
CA GLY A 52 -8.55 15.01 14.65
C GLY A 52 -8.65 13.71 13.81
N PRO A 53 -9.49 13.69 12.79
CA PRO A 53 -9.70 12.53 11.92
C PRO A 53 -8.55 12.26 10.94
N ALA A 54 -7.49 13.09 10.92
CA ALA A 54 -6.31 12.88 10.07
C ALA A 54 -5.54 11.59 10.40
N LEU A 55 -5.78 11.00 11.59
CA LEU A 55 -5.18 9.74 12.01
C LEU A 55 -6.14 8.54 11.90
N ASP A 56 -7.29 8.73 11.32
CA ASP A 56 -8.26 7.65 11.10
C ASP A 56 -8.12 7.11 9.66
N CYS A 57 -8.33 5.81 9.50
CA CYS A 57 -8.32 5.18 8.17
C CYS A 57 -9.66 5.44 7.45
N PRO A 58 -9.65 5.69 6.15
CA PRO A 58 -8.54 5.85 5.20
C PRO A 58 -8.21 7.32 4.89
N ALA A 59 -7.83 8.11 5.87
CA ALA A 59 -7.49 9.51 5.63
C ALA A 59 -6.15 9.68 4.91
N ILE A 60 -6.15 10.57 3.91
CA ILE A 60 -4.97 11.07 3.23
C ILE A 60 -4.66 12.44 3.80
N SER A 61 -3.44 12.62 4.29
CA SER A 61 -3.05 13.86 4.96
C SER A 61 -1.64 14.30 4.59
N ASN A 62 -1.41 15.60 4.63
CA ASN A 62 -0.08 16.18 4.67
C ASN A 62 0.40 16.17 6.12
N PHE A 63 1.47 15.47 6.37
CA PHE A 63 2.06 15.32 7.69
C PHE A 63 3.34 16.12 7.83
N MET A 64 3.55 16.69 9.00
CA MET A 64 4.84 17.26 9.43
C MET A 64 5.38 16.43 10.58
N PHE A 65 6.63 16.02 10.43
CA PHE A 65 7.32 15.16 11.38
C PHE A 65 8.52 15.88 12.00
N TYR A 66 8.85 15.49 13.21
CA TYR A 66 10.06 15.89 13.92
C TYR A 66 10.92 14.66 14.20
N ASN A 67 12.18 14.69 13.78
CA ASN A 67 13.14 13.62 14.07
C ASN A 67 13.73 13.82 15.47
N GLY A 68 13.41 12.91 16.39
CA GLY A 68 14.01 12.80 17.72
C GLY A 68 15.14 11.76 17.75
N ARG A 69 15.43 11.23 18.95
CA ARG A 69 16.42 10.15 19.16
C ARG A 69 15.87 8.74 18.84
N GLY A 70 14.62 8.61 18.48
CA GLY A 70 13.94 7.33 18.19
C GLY A 70 12.96 7.49 17.04
N MET A 71 11.78 6.87 17.16
CA MET A 71 10.71 7.05 16.16
C MET A 71 10.41 8.53 15.91
N PRO A 72 10.16 8.94 14.66
CA PRO A 72 9.70 10.28 14.34
C PRO A 72 8.43 10.62 15.12
N VAL A 73 8.33 11.88 15.56
CA VAL A 73 7.14 12.39 16.24
C VAL A 73 6.31 13.19 15.26
N LEU A 74 5.01 12.87 15.18
CA LEU A 74 4.07 13.63 14.39
C LEU A 74 3.86 15.01 15.04
N SER A 75 4.17 16.08 14.29
CA SER A 75 4.03 17.45 14.72
C SER A 75 2.71 18.07 14.29
N GLN A 76 2.33 17.88 13.01
CA GLN A 76 1.11 18.39 12.42
C GLN A 76 0.53 17.36 11.42
N ALA A 77 -0.78 17.42 11.25
CA ALA A 77 -1.49 16.67 10.23
C ALA A 77 -2.59 17.57 9.65
N GLU A 78 -2.63 17.67 8.33
CA GLU A 78 -3.64 18.42 7.58
C GLU A 78 -4.30 17.48 6.59
N ILE A 79 -5.61 17.31 6.69
CA ILE A 79 -6.36 16.40 5.83
C ILE A 79 -6.39 16.95 4.41
N VAL A 80 -5.97 16.13 3.46
CA VAL A 80 -6.15 16.38 2.02
C VAL A 80 -7.47 15.79 1.56
N ASP A 81 -7.72 14.53 1.91
CA ASP A 81 -8.97 13.82 1.65
C ASP A 81 -9.21 12.79 2.75
N CYS A 82 -10.39 12.80 3.32
CA CYS A 82 -10.79 11.80 4.32
C CYS A 82 -11.74 10.75 3.77
N HIS A 83 -12.00 10.74 2.46
CA HIS A 83 -12.86 9.77 1.78
C HIS A 83 -14.15 9.47 2.55
N ARG A 84 -14.84 10.52 3.01
CA ARG A 84 -16.05 10.41 3.88
C ARG A 84 -17.13 9.49 3.30
N GLU A 85 -17.20 9.40 1.97
CA GLU A 85 -18.14 8.52 1.29
C GLU A 85 -17.86 7.04 1.55
N ILE A 86 -16.59 6.67 1.71
CA ILE A 86 -16.17 5.29 2.00
C ILE A 86 -16.76 4.80 3.32
N GLY A 87 -16.87 5.66 4.33
CA GLY A 87 -17.50 5.31 5.62
C GLY A 87 -19.00 5.08 5.59
N LYS A 88 -19.69 5.53 4.54
CA LYS A 88 -21.15 5.42 4.44
C LYS A 88 -21.63 4.04 3.95
N LYS A 89 -20.82 3.27 3.27
CA LYS A 89 -21.17 1.97 2.71
C LYS A 89 -20.19 0.89 3.21
N THR A 90 -20.72 -0.16 3.82
CA THR A 90 -19.92 -1.26 4.39
C THR A 90 -18.92 -1.85 3.40
N ASN A 91 -19.34 -2.11 2.16
CA ASN A 91 -18.46 -2.72 1.14
C ASN A 91 -17.30 -1.81 0.76
N GLN A 92 -17.52 -0.49 0.67
CA GLN A 92 -16.47 0.49 0.40
C GLN A 92 -15.45 0.52 1.55
N TRP A 93 -15.95 0.53 2.79
CA TRP A 93 -15.11 0.52 3.97
C TRP A 93 -14.26 -0.76 4.08
N VAL A 94 -14.86 -1.93 3.84
CA VAL A 94 -14.17 -3.22 3.80
C VAL A 94 -13.09 -3.23 2.72
N PHE A 95 -13.40 -2.73 1.52
CA PHE A 95 -12.44 -2.67 0.44
C PHE A 95 -11.27 -1.72 0.76
N ALA A 96 -11.54 -0.53 1.29
CA ALA A 96 -10.49 0.41 1.69
C ALA A 96 -9.56 -0.21 2.74
N ASN A 97 -10.11 -0.85 3.77
CA ASN A 97 -9.30 -1.53 4.78
C ASN A 97 -8.50 -2.70 4.20
N TYR A 98 -9.06 -3.43 3.22
CA TYR A 98 -8.32 -4.46 2.50
C TYR A 98 -7.11 -3.90 1.74
N LEU A 99 -7.25 -2.75 1.05
CA LEU A 99 -6.14 -2.08 0.39
C LEU A 99 -5.03 -1.72 1.40
N LEU A 100 -5.41 -1.04 2.48
CA LEU A 100 -4.46 -0.59 3.51
C LEU A 100 -3.74 -1.77 4.18
N PHE A 101 -4.48 -2.84 4.48
CA PHE A 101 -3.93 -4.07 5.02
C PHE A 101 -2.94 -4.73 4.05
N ALA A 102 -3.25 -4.80 2.75
CA ALA A 102 -2.37 -5.38 1.76
C ALA A 102 -1.04 -4.60 1.67
N ILE A 103 -1.11 -3.26 1.68
CA ILE A 103 0.10 -2.42 1.69
C ILE A 103 0.90 -2.62 2.99
N ASP A 104 0.24 -2.67 4.16
CA ASP A 104 0.92 -2.91 5.44
C ASP A 104 1.66 -4.26 5.47
N ARG A 105 1.16 -5.26 4.74
CA ARG A 105 1.75 -6.60 4.68
C ARG A 105 2.81 -6.80 3.62
N CYS A 106 2.73 -6.07 2.52
CA CYS A 106 3.59 -6.28 1.35
C CYS A 106 4.80 -5.36 1.31
N TYR A 107 4.80 -4.25 2.07
CA TYR A 107 5.90 -3.29 2.09
C TYR A 107 6.61 -3.30 3.44
N GLU A 108 7.95 -3.33 3.39
CA GLU A 108 8.79 -3.23 4.57
C GLU A 108 8.97 -1.76 5.01
N PRO A 109 9.40 -1.52 6.27
CA PRO A 109 9.72 -0.17 6.74
C PRO A 109 10.72 0.55 5.81
N GLU A 110 10.46 1.83 5.54
CA GLU A 110 11.26 2.71 4.68
C GLU A 110 11.31 2.31 3.18
N GLU A 111 10.58 1.29 2.79
CA GLU A 111 10.41 0.94 1.39
C GLU A 111 9.37 1.89 0.75
N SER A 112 9.84 2.76 -0.14
CA SER A 112 9.00 3.72 -0.84
C SER A 112 8.79 3.31 -2.30
N ASP A 113 7.55 3.39 -2.76
CA ASP A 113 7.20 3.29 -4.18
C ASP A 113 6.06 4.28 -4.47
N GLU A 114 6.39 5.38 -5.15
CA GLU A 114 5.42 6.42 -5.49
C GLU A 114 4.30 5.87 -6.41
N ARG A 115 4.61 4.89 -7.25
CA ARG A 115 3.63 4.29 -8.17
C ARG A 115 2.55 3.55 -7.38
N ILE A 116 2.93 2.81 -6.33
CA ILE A 116 1.95 2.13 -5.49
C ILE A 116 1.18 3.12 -4.62
N PHE A 117 1.81 4.20 -4.16
CA PHE A 117 1.13 5.27 -3.45
C PHE A 117 -0.01 5.84 -4.30
N GLU A 118 0.27 6.25 -5.54
CA GLU A 118 -0.74 6.72 -6.50
C GLU A 118 -1.79 5.66 -6.83
N THR A 119 -1.37 4.41 -6.94
CA THR A 119 -2.30 3.30 -7.19
C THR A 119 -3.30 3.12 -6.06
N VAL A 120 -2.86 3.24 -4.80
CA VAL A 120 -3.75 3.17 -3.64
C VAL A 120 -4.76 4.32 -3.67
N LEU A 121 -4.32 5.55 -3.94
CA LEU A 121 -5.21 6.72 -4.09
C LEU A 121 -6.25 6.48 -5.19
N PHE A 122 -5.81 6.01 -6.35
CA PHE A 122 -6.68 5.68 -7.48
C PHE A 122 -7.76 4.65 -7.10
N TYR A 123 -7.39 3.58 -6.40
CA TYR A 123 -8.35 2.55 -6.00
C TYR A 123 -9.28 3.01 -4.87
N LEU A 124 -8.85 3.88 -3.97
CA LEU A 124 -9.70 4.52 -2.99
C LEU A 124 -10.77 5.39 -3.67
N ASP A 125 -10.38 6.25 -4.62
CA ASP A 125 -11.33 7.06 -5.41
C ASP A 125 -12.27 6.18 -6.25
N LEU A 126 -11.73 5.17 -6.93
CA LEU A 126 -12.53 4.26 -7.75
C LEU A 126 -13.55 3.48 -6.92
N SER A 127 -13.26 3.17 -5.66
CA SER A 127 -14.17 2.46 -4.75
C SER A 127 -15.44 3.27 -4.44
N THR A 128 -15.40 4.59 -4.56
CA THR A 128 -16.57 5.43 -4.36
C THR A 128 -17.56 5.37 -5.54
N LYS A 129 -17.08 4.95 -6.72
CA LYS A 129 -17.79 4.95 -8.00
C LYS A 129 -18.13 3.54 -8.50
N CYS A 130 -17.50 2.51 -7.96
CA CYS A 130 -17.64 1.13 -8.41
C CYS A 130 -18.54 0.33 -7.46
N GLU A 131 -19.43 -0.48 -8.02
CA GLU A 131 -20.33 -1.36 -7.24
C GLU A 131 -19.76 -2.78 -7.10
N ASN A 132 -18.91 -3.22 -8.04
CA ASN A 132 -18.33 -4.56 -8.03
C ASN A 132 -16.98 -4.59 -7.36
N PHE A 133 -16.97 -4.69 -6.02
CA PHE A 133 -15.76 -4.71 -5.21
C PHE A 133 -14.91 -5.97 -5.40
N TYR A 134 -15.51 -7.07 -5.86
CA TYR A 134 -14.75 -8.29 -6.16
C TYR A 134 -13.80 -8.07 -7.34
N ILE A 135 -14.31 -7.51 -8.44
CA ILE A 135 -13.48 -7.18 -9.61
C ILE A 135 -12.43 -6.12 -9.23
N LEU A 136 -12.82 -5.13 -8.43
CA LEU A 136 -11.92 -4.07 -8.00
C LEU A 136 -10.74 -4.64 -7.18
N ALA A 137 -11.04 -5.53 -6.23
CA ALA A 137 -10.03 -6.20 -5.42
C ALA A 137 -9.11 -7.11 -6.25
N LEU A 138 -9.67 -7.80 -7.26
CA LEU A 138 -8.88 -8.63 -8.17
C LEU A 138 -7.91 -7.79 -9.00
N LYS A 139 -8.37 -6.68 -9.56
CA LYS A 139 -7.50 -5.75 -10.31
C LYS A 139 -6.41 -5.17 -9.44
N PHE A 140 -6.74 -4.71 -8.24
CA PHE A 140 -5.75 -4.21 -7.29
C PHE A 140 -4.67 -5.27 -6.96
N ARG A 141 -5.07 -6.52 -6.71
CA ARG A 141 -4.12 -7.62 -6.47
C ARG A 141 -3.17 -7.83 -7.64
N ILE A 142 -3.66 -7.80 -8.86
CA ILE A 142 -2.83 -7.95 -10.07
C ILE A 142 -1.81 -6.80 -10.16
N ASP A 143 -2.26 -5.56 -9.91
CA ASP A 143 -1.36 -4.42 -9.93
C ASP A 143 -0.33 -4.47 -8.80
N LEU A 144 -0.74 -4.85 -7.59
CA LEU A 144 0.17 -5.05 -6.45
C LEU A 144 1.25 -6.10 -6.76
N ILE A 145 0.85 -7.28 -7.27
CA ILE A 145 1.78 -8.35 -7.67
C ILE A 145 2.74 -7.86 -8.76
N ARG A 146 2.27 -7.02 -9.69
CA ARG A 146 3.10 -6.41 -10.74
C ARG A 146 4.14 -5.47 -10.15
N PHE A 147 3.78 -4.58 -9.21
CA PHE A 147 4.70 -3.66 -8.55
C PHE A 147 5.74 -4.39 -7.70
N LEU A 148 5.34 -5.46 -7.03
CA LEU A 148 6.24 -6.32 -6.27
C LEU A 148 7.15 -7.20 -7.15
N GLY A 149 6.99 -7.16 -8.50
CA GLY A 149 7.82 -7.93 -9.43
C GLY A 149 7.45 -9.41 -9.55
N PHE A 150 6.34 -9.84 -8.94
CA PHE A 150 5.88 -11.24 -8.95
C PHE A 150 4.84 -11.55 -10.03
N LEU A 151 4.58 -10.63 -10.97
CA LEU A 151 3.61 -10.90 -12.03
C LEU A 151 4.13 -12.01 -12.94
N PRO A 152 3.42 -13.17 -13.02
CA PRO A 152 3.90 -14.31 -13.79
C PRO A 152 3.82 -14.05 -15.31
N ARG A 153 4.74 -14.65 -16.05
CA ARG A 153 4.72 -14.62 -17.51
C ARG A 153 3.63 -15.56 -18.05
N ILE A 154 2.54 -15.00 -18.54
CA ILE A 154 1.40 -15.76 -19.08
C ILE A 154 1.20 -15.57 -20.58
N ARG A 155 1.88 -14.62 -21.23
CA ARG A 155 1.76 -14.32 -22.67
C ARG A 155 2.88 -14.91 -23.51
N SER A 156 3.98 -15.30 -22.88
CA SER A 156 5.14 -15.90 -23.52
C SER A 156 5.75 -16.95 -22.60
N CYS A 157 6.50 -17.87 -23.19
CA CYS A 157 7.19 -18.92 -22.44
C CYS A 157 8.17 -18.29 -21.43
N ALA A 158 8.04 -18.70 -20.16
CA ALA A 158 8.90 -18.16 -19.09
C ALA A 158 10.37 -18.58 -19.24
N VAL A 159 10.65 -19.69 -19.96
CA VAL A 159 11.99 -20.21 -20.19
C VAL A 159 12.63 -19.61 -21.45
N CYS A 160 12.02 -19.75 -22.63
CA CYS A 160 12.63 -19.32 -23.89
C CYS A 160 12.16 -17.93 -24.38
N GLY A 161 11.22 -17.28 -23.70
CA GLY A 161 10.71 -15.94 -24.03
C GLY A 161 9.79 -15.88 -25.25
N LYS A 162 9.64 -16.98 -26.03
CA LYS A 162 8.84 -16.98 -27.25
C LYS A 162 7.35 -16.83 -26.96
N PRO A 163 6.60 -16.01 -27.71
CA PRO A 163 5.16 -15.90 -27.57
C PRO A 163 4.49 -17.24 -27.88
N PHE A 164 3.41 -17.53 -27.19
CA PHE A 164 2.65 -18.76 -27.41
C PHE A 164 1.90 -18.69 -28.76
N LYS A 165 2.11 -19.72 -29.60
CA LYS A 165 1.32 -19.95 -30.82
C LYS A 165 0.19 -20.96 -30.60
N LYS A 166 0.29 -21.74 -29.52
CA LYS A 166 -0.67 -22.76 -29.07
C LYS A 166 -0.87 -22.61 -27.56
N ILE A 167 -1.83 -23.31 -26.99
CA ILE A 167 -2.08 -23.38 -25.56
C ILE A 167 -0.78 -23.83 -24.86
N PRO A 168 -0.33 -23.10 -23.81
CA PRO A 168 0.84 -23.50 -23.01
C PRO A 168 0.64 -24.90 -22.40
N GLN A 169 1.71 -25.68 -22.33
CA GLN A 169 1.63 -27.05 -21.83
C GLN A 169 1.69 -27.15 -20.30
N GLY A 170 2.28 -26.18 -19.64
CA GLY A 170 2.42 -26.24 -18.20
C GLY A 170 2.82 -24.94 -17.56
N TRP A 171 3.03 -25.02 -16.27
CA TRP A 171 3.47 -23.95 -15.40
C TRP A 171 4.79 -24.32 -14.73
N SER A 172 5.75 -23.40 -14.71
CA SER A 172 7.00 -23.55 -13.96
C SER A 172 7.07 -22.47 -12.88
N VAL A 173 7.06 -22.89 -11.62
CA VAL A 173 7.25 -22.00 -10.48
C VAL A 173 8.66 -21.41 -10.51
N ALA A 174 9.67 -22.23 -10.78
CA ALA A 174 11.07 -21.82 -10.85
C ALA A 174 11.32 -20.77 -11.94
N SER A 175 10.64 -20.88 -13.11
CA SER A 175 10.76 -19.92 -14.20
C SER A 175 9.75 -18.76 -14.11
N GLY A 176 8.84 -18.78 -13.14
CA GLY A 176 7.87 -17.72 -12.87
C GLY A 176 6.79 -17.57 -13.95
N GLY A 177 6.26 -18.67 -14.51
CA GLY A 177 5.17 -18.53 -15.47
C GLY A 177 4.87 -19.76 -16.32
N MET A 178 4.09 -19.53 -17.38
CA MET A 178 3.71 -20.56 -18.34
C MET A 178 4.88 -20.96 -19.25
N ILE A 179 4.95 -22.24 -19.65
CA ILE A 179 6.00 -22.79 -20.51
C ILE A 179 5.41 -23.46 -21.73
N CYS A 180 6.13 -23.36 -22.85
CA CYS A 180 5.75 -24.01 -24.09
C CYS A 180 6.12 -25.51 -24.09
N GLU A 181 5.52 -26.28 -25.00
CA GLU A 181 5.70 -27.72 -25.13
C GLU A 181 7.19 -28.13 -25.18
N LYS A 182 8.00 -27.45 -25.99
CA LYS A 182 9.43 -27.76 -26.12
C LYS A 182 10.20 -27.59 -24.80
N CYS A 183 9.93 -26.50 -24.05
CA CYS A 183 10.59 -26.27 -22.78
C CYS A 183 10.02 -27.16 -21.67
N PHE A 184 8.75 -27.54 -21.76
CA PHE A 184 8.14 -28.49 -20.82
C PHE A 184 8.83 -29.84 -20.88
N SER A 185 9.02 -30.41 -22.09
CA SER A 185 9.72 -31.68 -22.28
C SER A 185 11.18 -31.66 -21.80
N SER A 186 11.85 -30.48 -21.90
CA SER A 186 13.25 -30.33 -21.44
C SER A 186 13.41 -30.09 -19.93
N ILE A 187 12.35 -29.84 -19.20
CA ILE A 187 12.38 -29.64 -17.73
C ILE A 187 11.84 -30.88 -17.00
N ALA A 188 11.09 -31.73 -17.71
CA ALA A 188 10.52 -32.96 -17.15
C ALA A 188 11.53 -34.13 -17.08
N ASP A 189 12.72 -33.95 -17.68
CA ASP A 189 13.88 -34.83 -17.55
C ASP A 189 14.84 -34.32 -16.47
#